data_00cb4f6fb30bad1f34ff9cceb80a11f9
#
_entry.id   00cb4f6fb30bad1f34ff9cceb80a11f9
#
_cell.length_a   1.000
_cell.length_b   1.000
_cell.length_c   1.000
_cell.angle_alpha   90.00
_cell.angle_beta   90.00
_cell.angle_gamma   90.00
#
_symmetry.space_group_name_H-M   'P 1'
#
loop_
_entity.id
_entity.type
_entity.pdbx_description
1 polymer ?
#
loop_
_entity_poly.entity_id
_entity_poly.type
_entity_poly.pdbx_seq_one_letter_code
_entity_poly.pdbx_strand_id
1 'polypeptide(L)'
;MARRPRQQAPDDIRRRLIDLLTNFERHLQHSELRVQVRELIPANHLLRDLGASLLPDGVQLSARDRILAYLRRFPAVVIDGDELMIVAGISEYARRIRELRVQEGWPILSGVTANELRDAGEEERLEGEDPLPRLRPDQYVLMEDRQDRDAAFRWNRANQIRRGNASVRNKLLQFFRENVGQRITSEELRYVAGNVTEWARRTRELRTEEGWPIITRNTGDPSLPVGAYVLERDEQAPPHDRHIPELVRREVMQRDNWSCRWRGCGWPHGFPPADHRFLEVHHIEQHAHGGANEADNLVTLCNLHHDETHRTGALDLG
;
A
#
# COMPACT_ATOMS: atom_id res chain seq x y z
N MET A 1 17.99 30.44 -28.19
CA MET A 1 17.98 29.09 -27.58
C MET A 1 19.15 28.98 -26.60
N ALA A 2 18.92 29.01 -25.31
CA ALA A 2 19.99 28.85 -24.32
C ALA A 2 20.48 27.39 -24.37
N ARG A 3 21.76 27.15 -24.57
CA ARG A 3 22.40 25.85 -24.51
C ARG A 3 22.14 25.26 -23.12
N ARG A 4 21.46 24.09 -23.06
CA ARG A 4 21.37 23.32 -21.81
C ARG A 4 22.77 23.10 -21.25
N PRO A 5 22.99 23.30 -19.93
CA PRO A 5 24.31 23.08 -19.34
C PRO A 5 24.72 21.63 -19.61
N ARG A 6 25.98 21.44 -20.03
CA ARG A 6 26.59 20.15 -20.31
C ARG A 6 26.54 19.33 -19.03
N GLN A 7 25.95 18.14 -19.09
CA GLN A 7 25.89 17.20 -17.97
C GLN A 7 27.32 17.00 -17.43
N GLN A 8 27.57 17.39 -16.18
CA GLN A 8 28.86 17.12 -15.54
C GLN A 8 28.92 15.63 -15.24
N ALA A 9 30.01 14.96 -15.63
CA ALA A 9 30.22 13.58 -15.29
C ALA A 9 30.31 13.42 -13.76
N PRO A 10 29.79 12.31 -13.17
CA PRO A 10 29.87 12.06 -11.74
C PRO A 10 31.30 12.23 -11.18
N ASP A 11 32.31 11.83 -11.94
CA ASP A 11 33.73 11.95 -11.56
C ASP A 11 34.21 13.41 -11.51
N ASP A 12 33.70 14.30 -12.37
CA ASP A 12 34.03 15.74 -12.30
C ASP A 12 33.40 16.38 -11.06
N ILE A 13 32.18 16.02 -10.71
CA ILE A 13 31.52 16.50 -9.50
C ILE A 13 32.28 16.00 -8.27
N ARG A 14 32.66 14.72 -8.27
CA ARG A 14 33.44 14.10 -7.19
C ARG A 14 34.78 14.83 -6.99
N ARG A 15 35.53 15.10 -8.05
CA ARG A 15 36.80 15.83 -7.96
C ARG A 15 36.63 17.20 -7.36
N ARG A 16 35.65 17.97 -7.82
CA ARG A 16 35.36 19.30 -7.26
C ARG A 16 34.97 19.26 -5.79
N LEU A 17 34.20 18.22 -5.38
CA LEU A 17 33.81 18.02 -3.98
C LEU A 17 35.07 17.77 -3.11
N ILE A 18 35.95 16.89 -3.57
CA ILE A 18 37.25 16.62 -2.88
C ILE A 18 38.05 17.90 -2.74
N ASP A 19 38.20 18.68 -3.81
CA ASP A 19 38.97 19.90 -3.79
C ASP A 19 38.39 20.92 -2.78
N LEU A 20 37.07 21.07 -2.73
CA LEU A 20 36.41 21.94 -1.75
C LEU A 20 36.64 21.49 -0.32
N LEU A 21 36.47 20.18 -0.03
CA LEU A 21 36.67 19.65 1.32
C LEU A 21 38.13 19.73 1.76
N THR A 22 39.09 19.51 0.86
CA THR A 22 40.51 19.63 1.14
C THR A 22 40.87 21.08 1.47
N ASN A 23 40.36 22.05 0.72
CA ASN A 23 40.61 23.48 0.97
C ASN A 23 39.91 24.01 2.23
N PHE A 24 38.83 23.32 2.68
CA PHE A 24 38.05 23.71 3.85
C PHE A 24 38.85 23.64 5.16
N GLU A 25 39.90 22.81 5.23
CA GLU A 25 40.79 22.71 6.39
C GLU A 25 41.34 24.08 6.84
N ARG A 26 41.67 24.97 5.90
CA ARG A 26 42.15 26.33 6.18
C ARG A 26 41.07 27.17 6.87
N HIS A 27 39.81 27.03 6.51
CA HIS A 27 38.71 27.76 7.10
C HIS A 27 38.41 27.28 8.52
N LEU A 28 38.59 26.00 8.83
CA LEU A 28 38.44 25.43 10.18
C LEU A 28 39.40 26.09 11.19
N GLN A 29 40.60 26.48 10.74
CA GLN A 29 41.65 26.99 11.63
C GLN A 29 41.57 28.49 11.89
N HIS A 30 40.99 29.27 10.95
CA HIS A 30 41.17 30.73 10.94
C HIS A 30 39.90 31.55 10.74
N SER A 31 38.72 30.92 10.59
CA SER A 31 37.49 31.62 10.23
C SER A 31 36.45 31.61 11.34
N GLU A 32 35.61 32.64 11.40
CA GLU A 32 34.41 32.66 12.23
C GLU A 32 33.43 31.53 11.82
N LEU A 33 32.66 31.02 12.77
CA LEU A 33 31.70 29.95 12.56
C LEU A 33 30.78 30.17 11.35
N ARG A 34 30.27 31.40 11.18
CA ARG A 34 29.38 31.71 10.05
C ARG A 34 30.10 31.61 8.70
N VAL A 35 31.37 31.97 8.62
CA VAL A 35 32.19 31.82 7.42
C VAL A 35 32.39 30.33 7.14
N GLN A 36 32.79 29.55 8.14
CA GLN A 36 32.95 28.09 8.01
C GLN A 36 31.69 27.42 7.46
N VAL A 37 30.51 27.77 8.02
CA VAL A 37 29.22 27.20 7.55
C VAL A 37 28.93 27.58 6.10
N ARG A 38 29.18 28.82 5.71
CA ARG A 38 28.94 29.27 4.32
C ARG A 38 29.87 28.62 3.31
N GLU A 39 31.12 28.36 3.67
CA GLU A 39 32.09 27.66 2.80
C GLU A 39 31.72 26.18 2.56
N LEU A 40 30.91 25.57 3.42
CA LEU A 40 30.35 24.19 3.21
C LEU A 40 29.16 24.18 2.27
N ILE A 41 28.49 25.31 2.00
CA ILE A 41 27.29 25.30 1.13
C ILE A 41 27.56 24.72 -0.27
N PRO A 42 28.65 25.12 -0.97
CA PRO A 42 28.96 24.56 -2.29
C PRO A 42 29.26 23.07 -2.24
N ALA A 43 29.90 22.57 -1.19
CA ALA A 43 30.13 21.12 -1.00
C ALA A 43 28.82 20.35 -0.83
N ASN A 44 27.88 20.90 -0.06
CA ASN A 44 26.54 20.31 0.09
C ASN A 44 25.80 20.25 -1.27
N HIS A 45 25.87 21.32 -2.08
CA HIS A 45 25.27 21.33 -3.42
C HIS A 45 25.90 20.28 -4.33
N LEU A 46 27.23 20.17 -4.36
CA LEU A 46 27.92 19.16 -5.16
C LEU A 46 27.60 17.72 -4.70
N LEU A 47 27.46 17.48 -3.40
CA LEU A 47 27.06 16.18 -2.90
C LEU A 47 25.66 15.77 -3.40
N ARG A 48 24.72 16.72 -3.40
CA ARG A 48 23.37 16.52 -3.95
C ARG A 48 23.38 16.25 -5.46
N ASP A 49 24.19 17.03 -6.19
CA ASP A 49 24.33 16.86 -7.65
C ASP A 49 24.99 15.51 -7.97
N LEU A 50 25.98 15.07 -7.17
CA LEU A 50 26.62 13.78 -7.31
C LEU A 50 25.60 12.64 -7.09
N GLY A 51 24.82 12.67 -6.02
CA GLY A 51 23.77 11.69 -5.76
C GLY A 51 22.77 11.60 -6.91
N ALA A 52 22.26 12.74 -7.38
CA ALA A 52 21.35 12.80 -8.51
C ALA A 52 21.95 12.25 -9.83
N SER A 53 23.27 12.37 -10.00
CA SER A 53 23.98 11.92 -11.20
C SER A 53 24.25 10.40 -11.26
N LEU A 54 24.00 9.67 -10.15
CA LEU A 54 24.20 8.21 -10.10
C LEU A 54 23.15 7.44 -10.90
N LEU A 55 21.98 8.04 -11.10
CA LEU A 55 20.97 7.46 -11.97
C LEU A 55 21.24 7.78 -13.44
N PRO A 56 21.03 6.81 -14.35
CA PRO A 56 20.98 7.12 -15.79
C PRO A 56 19.98 8.26 -16.03
N ASP A 57 20.41 9.29 -16.77
CA ASP A 57 19.62 10.50 -17.04
C ASP A 57 19.12 11.28 -15.79
N GLY A 58 19.58 10.92 -14.60
CA GLY A 58 19.09 11.45 -13.32
C GLY A 58 19.14 12.98 -13.22
N VAL A 59 20.12 13.62 -13.86
CA VAL A 59 20.25 15.10 -13.89
C VAL A 59 19.10 15.77 -14.67
N GLN A 60 18.48 15.06 -15.63
CA GLN A 60 17.35 15.58 -16.41
C GLN A 60 16.00 15.30 -15.76
N LEU A 61 15.95 14.35 -14.83
CA LEU A 61 14.75 13.96 -14.12
C LEU A 61 14.45 14.94 -12.97
N SER A 62 13.16 15.10 -12.67
CA SER A 62 12.78 15.78 -11.43
C SER A 62 13.18 14.93 -10.21
N ALA A 63 13.28 15.55 -9.03
CA ALA A 63 13.56 14.79 -7.80
C ALA A 63 12.55 13.65 -7.56
N ARG A 64 11.28 13.87 -7.87
CA ARG A 64 10.22 12.87 -7.80
C ARG A 64 10.46 11.71 -8.77
N ASP A 65 10.79 12.02 -10.01
CA ASP A 65 11.01 11.00 -11.05
C ASP A 65 12.29 10.19 -10.77
N ARG A 66 13.31 10.81 -10.15
CA ARG A 66 14.50 10.09 -9.67
C ARG A 66 14.17 9.09 -8.57
N ILE A 67 13.37 9.50 -7.57
CA ILE A 67 12.88 8.59 -6.52
C ILE A 67 12.15 7.41 -7.15
N LEU A 68 11.21 7.67 -8.05
CA LEU A 68 10.45 6.63 -8.72
C LEU A 68 11.36 5.70 -9.53
N ALA A 69 12.27 6.23 -10.32
CA ALA A 69 13.22 5.44 -11.10
C ALA A 69 14.09 4.53 -10.22
N TYR A 70 14.48 5.01 -9.04
CA TYR A 70 15.25 4.23 -8.09
C TYR A 70 14.40 3.10 -7.48
N LEU A 71 13.21 3.40 -6.97
CA LEU A 71 12.30 2.42 -6.41
C LEU A 71 11.93 1.31 -7.41
N ARG A 72 11.66 1.68 -8.67
CA ARG A 72 11.36 0.72 -9.75
C ARG A 72 12.53 -0.18 -10.12
N ARG A 73 13.75 0.21 -9.82
CA ARG A 73 14.93 -0.63 -10.01
C ARG A 73 15.07 -1.70 -8.94
N PHE A 74 14.42 -1.50 -7.79
CA PHE A 74 14.49 -2.38 -6.62
C PHE A 74 13.08 -2.65 -6.07
N PRO A 75 12.17 -3.28 -6.86
CA PRO A 75 10.84 -3.63 -6.37
C PRO A 75 10.96 -4.67 -5.24
N ALA A 76 10.06 -4.61 -4.27
CA ALA A 76 10.00 -5.45 -3.08
C ALA A 76 11.26 -5.40 -2.17
N VAL A 77 12.14 -4.43 -2.38
CA VAL A 77 13.32 -4.19 -1.53
C VAL A 77 13.04 -3.03 -0.57
N VAL A 78 13.47 -3.18 0.69
CA VAL A 78 13.40 -2.11 1.68
C VAL A 78 14.45 -1.06 1.36
N ILE A 79 14.02 0.17 1.16
CA ILE A 79 14.86 1.33 0.82
C ILE A 79 14.81 2.33 1.97
N ASP A 80 15.96 2.80 2.39
CA ASP A 80 16.09 3.81 3.43
C ASP A 80 15.76 5.21 2.91
N GLY A 81 15.21 6.06 3.79
CA GLY A 81 14.96 7.46 3.46
C GLY A 81 16.21 8.22 3.05
N ASP A 82 17.36 7.89 3.65
CA ASP A 82 18.65 8.48 3.29
C ASP A 82 19.08 8.14 1.86
N GLU A 83 18.83 6.90 1.38
CA GLU A 83 19.05 6.53 -0.02
C GLU A 83 18.20 7.40 -0.95
N LEU A 84 16.91 7.57 -0.60
CA LEU A 84 15.99 8.40 -1.37
C LEU A 84 16.35 9.86 -1.33
N MET A 85 16.87 10.38 -0.22
CA MET A 85 17.39 11.72 -0.11
C MET A 85 18.60 11.96 -1.03
N ILE A 86 19.52 11.02 -1.06
CA ILE A 86 20.71 11.07 -1.93
C ILE A 86 20.29 11.08 -3.41
N VAL A 87 19.45 10.12 -3.81
CA VAL A 87 18.98 9.99 -5.20
C VAL A 87 18.15 11.20 -5.63
N ALA A 88 17.26 11.68 -4.75
CA ALA A 88 16.44 12.85 -5.01
C ALA A 88 17.27 14.15 -5.10
N GLY A 89 18.39 14.22 -4.40
CA GLY A 89 19.18 15.44 -4.24
C GLY A 89 18.44 16.54 -3.47
N ILE A 90 17.45 16.19 -2.65
CA ILE A 90 16.67 17.11 -1.82
C ILE A 90 16.33 16.48 -0.46
N SER A 91 16.24 17.29 0.58
CA SER A 91 15.85 16.83 1.93
C SER A 91 14.35 16.48 2.04
N GLU A 92 13.50 17.04 1.18
CA GLU A 92 12.05 16.87 1.21
C GLU A 92 11.55 15.65 0.40
N TYR A 93 12.33 14.59 0.35
CA TYR A 93 11.99 13.37 -0.38
C TYR A 93 10.67 12.74 0.09
N ALA A 94 10.36 12.77 1.39
CA ALA A 94 9.14 12.19 1.95
C ALA A 94 7.86 12.82 1.36
N ARG A 95 7.89 14.12 1.05
CA ARG A 95 6.78 14.78 0.34
C ARG A 95 6.62 14.22 -1.07
N ARG A 96 7.72 13.99 -1.80
CA ARG A 96 7.69 13.43 -3.15
C ARG A 96 7.18 11.99 -3.16
N ILE A 97 7.54 11.20 -2.16
CA ILE A 97 7.00 9.84 -2.01
C ILE A 97 5.48 9.89 -1.79
N ARG A 98 4.99 10.81 -0.96
CA ARG A 98 3.54 10.97 -0.76
C ARG A 98 2.82 11.36 -2.06
N GLU A 99 3.41 12.23 -2.87
CA GLU A 99 2.88 12.57 -4.19
C GLU A 99 2.78 11.32 -5.08
N LEU A 100 3.85 10.50 -5.14
CA LEU A 100 3.86 9.23 -5.89
C LEU A 100 2.78 8.26 -5.41
N ARG A 101 2.60 8.10 -4.09
CA ARG A 101 1.63 7.16 -3.52
C ARG A 101 0.19 7.60 -3.73
N VAL A 102 -0.14 8.81 -3.30
CA VAL A 102 -1.53 9.24 -3.17
C VAL A 102 -2.04 9.93 -4.43
N GLN A 103 -1.18 10.69 -5.14
CA GLN A 103 -1.60 11.41 -6.35
C GLN A 103 -1.41 10.58 -7.61
N GLU A 104 -0.39 9.74 -7.65
CA GLU A 104 -0.06 8.97 -8.84
C GLU A 104 -0.34 7.46 -8.70
N GLY A 105 -0.68 6.98 -7.51
CA GLY A 105 -1.11 5.60 -7.29
C GLY A 105 0.01 4.55 -7.38
N TRP A 106 1.24 4.93 -7.04
CA TRP A 106 2.30 3.95 -6.89
C TRP A 106 2.16 3.20 -5.56
N PRO A 107 2.20 1.86 -5.55
CA PRO A 107 2.03 1.05 -4.35
C PRO A 107 3.31 1.04 -3.50
N ILE A 108 3.68 2.22 -2.98
CA ILE A 108 4.84 2.41 -2.10
C ILE A 108 4.36 2.34 -0.66
N LEU A 109 4.72 1.30 0.06
CA LEU A 109 4.43 1.12 1.48
C LEU A 109 5.49 1.84 2.32
N SER A 110 5.06 2.65 3.30
CA SER A 110 5.97 3.27 4.27
C SER A 110 6.11 2.41 5.52
N GLY A 111 7.24 2.53 6.20
CA GLY A 111 7.46 1.82 7.46
C GLY A 111 6.44 2.17 8.53
N VAL A 112 5.92 3.41 8.54
CA VAL A 112 4.83 3.81 9.44
C VAL A 112 3.59 2.98 9.15
N THR A 113 3.15 2.92 7.90
CA THR A 113 1.93 2.19 7.51
C THR A 113 2.11 0.68 7.68
N ALA A 114 3.29 0.13 7.36
CA ALA A 114 3.59 -1.28 7.56
C ALA A 114 3.48 -1.69 9.05
N ASN A 115 4.01 -0.84 9.94
CA ASN A 115 3.92 -1.11 11.38
C ASN A 115 2.47 -0.95 11.90
N GLU A 116 1.71 0.05 11.42
CA GLU A 116 0.30 0.22 11.78
C GLU A 116 -0.56 -0.98 11.33
N LEU A 117 -0.30 -1.54 10.15
CA LEU A 117 -0.94 -2.77 9.67
C LEU A 117 -0.63 -3.97 10.57
N ARG A 118 0.64 -4.13 10.94
CA ARG A 118 1.09 -5.20 11.84
C ARG A 118 0.44 -5.09 13.22
N ASP A 119 0.48 -3.90 13.82
CA ASP A 119 -0.06 -3.66 15.17
C ASP A 119 -1.59 -3.84 15.20
N ALA A 120 -2.27 -3.64 14.06
CA ALA A 120 -3.69 -3.91 13.89
C ALA A 120 -4.01 -5.40 13.62
N GLY A 121 -3.00 -6.25 13.43
CA GLY A 121 -3.18 -7.65 13.03
C GLY A 121 -3.60 -7.83 11.56
N GLU A 122 -3.37 -6.82 10.74
CA GLU A 122 -3.63 -6.81 9.29
C GLU A 122 -2.35 -7.14 8.49
N GLU A 123 -1.36 -7.75 9.11
CA GLU A 123 -0.15 -8.19 8.42
C GLU A 123 -0.51 -9.32 7.44
N GLU A 124 -0.45 -9.01 6.16
CA GLU A 124 -0.85 -9.91 5.09
C GLU A 124 0.30 -10.81 4.68
N ARG A 125 0.16 -12.10 4.97
CA ARG A 125 1.10 -13.14 4.53
C ARG A 125 0.35 -14.27 3.86
N LEU A 126 0.86 -14.76 2.76
CA LEU A 126 0.50 -16.07 2.25
C LEU A 126 1.30 -17.15 3.00
N GLU A 127 0.76 -18.35 3.09
CA GLU A 127 1.43 -19.48 3.72
C GLU A 127 2.78 -19.74 3.02
N GLY A 128 3.89 -19.76 3.82
CA GLY A 128 5.24 -19.94 3.29
C GLY A 128 5.99 -18.66 2.91
N GLU A 129 5.38 -17.48 3.01
CA GLU A 129 6.07 -16.21 2.82
C GLU A 129 6.69 -15.70 4.12
N ASP A 130 7.93 -15.21 4.05
CA ASP A 130 8.55 -14.50 5.17
C ASP A 130 7.81 -13.17 5.44
N PRO A 131 7.59 -12.82 6.71
CA PRO A 131 6.99 -11.53 7.04
C PRO A 131 7.90 -10.40 6.57
N LEU A 132 7.31 -9.28 6.16
CA LEU A 132 8.08 -8.05 6.01
C LEU A 132 8.79 -7.76 7.35
N PRO A 133 10.09 -7.46 7.34
CA PRO A 133 10.78 -7.09 8.57
C PRO A 133 10.11 -5.86 9.19
N ARG A 134 10.27 -5.67 10.50
CA ARG A 134 9.80 -4.43 11.11
C ARG A 134 10.54 -3.24 10.50
N LEU A 135 9.82 -2.40 9.78
CA LEU A 135 10.42 -1.27 9.09
C LEU A 135 10.60 -0.08 10.02
N ARG A 136 11.67 0.68 9.83
CA ARG A 136 11.79 2.00 10.44
C ARG A 136 10.78 2.95 9.78
N PRO A 137 10.31 4.00 10.49
CA PRO A 137 9.34 4.96 9.95
C PRO A 137 9.78 5.64 8.64
N ASP A 138 11.07 5.77 8.43
CA ASP A 138 11.73 6.38 7.27
C ASP A 138 12.11 5.40 6.16
N GLN A 139 11.68 4.15 6.26
CA GLN A 139 11.88 3.12 5.24
C GLN A 139 10.66 2.98 4.34
N TYR A 140 10.90 2.57 3.11
CA TYR A 140 9.89 2.45 2.06
C TYR A 140 10.11 1.20 1.21
N VAL A 141 9.02 0.64 0.70
CA VAL A 141 9.05 -0.52 -0.21
C VAL A 141 8.09 -0.25 -1.37
N LEU A 142 8.56 -0.35 -2.60
CA LEU A 142 7.67 -0.43 -3.77
C LEU A 142 7.18 -1.87 -3.87
N MET A 143 5.91 -2.12 -3.57
CA MET A 143 5.36 -3.47 -3.49
C MET A 143 5.24 -4.15 -4.86
N GLU A 144 4.92 -3.41 -5.91
CA GLU A 144 4.92 -3.88 -7.29
C GLU A 144 5.23 -2.72 -8.25
N ASP A 145 5.86 -3.02 -9.40
CA ASP A 145 6.15 -2.02 -10.46
C ASP A 145 4.93 -1.82 -11.37
N ARG A 146 3.79 -1.49 -10.76
CA ARG A 146 2.53 -1.21 -11.47
C ARG A 146 1.82 -0.01 -10.87
N GLN A 147 1.65 1.03 -11.69
CA GLN A 147 0.93 2.24 -11.31
C GLN A 147 -0.59 2.03 -11.41
N ASP A 148 -1.31 2.47 -10.39
CA ASP A 148 -2.75 2.66 -10.45
C ASP A 148 -3.07 4.03 -11.08
N ARG A 149 -3.45 4.03 -12.36
CA ARG A 149 -3.70 5.26 -13.12
C ARG A 149 -4.95 6.01 -12.69
N ASP A 150 -5.87 5.36 -12.00
CA ASP A 150 -7.11 5.96 -11.53
C ASP A 150 -6.94 6.69 -10.20
N ALA A 151 -5.80 6.53 -9.53
CA ALA A 151 -5.50 7.18 -8.26
C ALA A 151 -5.64 8.72 -8.31
N ALA A 152 -5.29 9.35 -9.44
CA ALA A 152 -5.43 10.80 -9.61
C ALA A 152 -6.89 11.27 -9.53
N PHE A 153 -7.83 10.46 -10.03
CA PHE A 153 -9.27 10.75 -9.92
C PHE A 153 -9.75 10.59 -8.47
N ARG A 154 -9.29 9.55 -7.78
CA ARG A 154 -9.62 9.31 -6.37
C ARG A 154 -9.04 10.36 -5.44
N TRP A 155 -7.90 10.96 -5.79
CA TRP A 155 -7.22 11.98 -4.99
C TRP A 155 -8.10 13.16 -4.58
N ASN A 156 -8.81 13.75 -5.51
CA ASN A 156 -9.68 14.90 -5.21
C ASN A 156 -10.79 14.49 -4.24
N ARG A 157 -11.31 13.30 -4.40
CA ARG A 157 -12.37 12.76 -3.55
C ARG A 157 -11.84 12.41 -2.16
N ALA A 158 -10.68 11.77 -2.08
CA ALA A 158 -9.98 11.49 -0.82
C ALA A 158 -9.77 12.79 0.01
N ASN A 159 -9.36 13.88 -0.64
CA ASN A 159 -9.20 15.18 0.00
C ASN A 159 -10.51 15.75 0.57
N GLN A 160 -11.62 15.62 -0.19
CA GLN A 160 -12.93 16.10 0.26
C GLN A 160 -13.40 15.31 1.50
N ILE A 161 -13.34 13.97 1.43
CA ILE A 161 -13.72 13.09 2.54
C ILE A 161 -12.84 13.35 3.77
N ARG A 162 -11.51 13.47 3.59
CA ARG A 162 -10.57 13.76 4.67
C ARG A 162 -10.95 15.03 5.45
N ARG A 163 -11.33 16.11 4.75
CA ARG A 163 -11.69 17.40 5.35
C ARG A 163 -13.06 17.41 6.02
N GLY A 164 -13.90 16.44 5.72
CA GLY A 164 -15.22 16.30 6.33
C GLY A 164 -15.15 16.02 7.84
N ASN A 165 -16.26 16.22 8.55
CA ASN A 165 -16.38 16.03 9.98
C ASN A 165 -16.84 14.61 10.38
N ALA A 166 -16.96 13.68 9.43
CA ALA A 166 -17.36 12.31 9.71
C ALA A 166 -16.32 11.58 10.57
N SER A 167 -16.76 10.55 11.30
CA SER A 167 -15.84 9.67 12.04
C SER A 167 -14.87 8.98 11.08
N VAL A 168 -13.72 8.53 11.59
CA VAL A 168 -12.71 7.80 10.80
C VAL A 168 -13.35 6.63 10.05
N ARG A 169 -14.14 5.80 10.75
CA ARG A 169 -14.86 4.67 10.17
C ARG A 169 -15.76 5.09 9.00
N ASN A 170 -16.57 6.13 9.18
CA ASN A 170 -17.49 6.61 8.14
C ASN A 170 -16.73 7.21 6.95
N LYS A 171 -15.60 7.88 7.16
CA LYS A 171 -14.73 8.36 6.07
C LYS A 171 -14.17 7.21 5.23
N LEU A 172 -13.69 6.16 5.91
CA LEU A 172 -13.17 4.96 5.24
C LEU A 172 -14.27 4.27 4.44
N LEU A 173 -15.42 4.03 5.06
CA LEU A 173 -16.58 3.42 4.39
C LEU A 173 -17.04 4.25 3.19
N GLN A 174 -17.17 5.56 3.33
CA GLN A 174 -17.54 6.44 2.23
C GLN A 174 -16.55 6.32 1.07
N PHE A 175 -15.24 6.30 1.38
CA PHE A 175 -14.21 6.18 0.34
C PHE A 175 -14.28 4.84 -0.38
N PHE A 176 -14.53 3.74 0.33
CA PHE A 176 -14.76 2.44 -0.27
C PHE A 176 -15.99 2.42 -1.18
N ARG A 177 -17.12 2.93 -0.71
CA ARG A 177 -18.39 2.95 -1.47
C ARG A 177 -18.32 3.78 -2.75
N GLU A 178 -17.50 4.82 -2.76
CA GLU A 178 -17.26 5.63 -3.95
C GLU A 178 -16.27 5.01 -4.94
N ASN A 179 -15.62 3.90 -4.55
CA ASN A 179 -14.59 3.20 -5.33
C ASN A 179 -14.80 1.68 -5.36
N VAL A 180 -16.07 1.23 -5.47
CA VAL A 180 -16.42 -0.19 -5.53
C VAL A 180 -15.71 -0.87 -6.69
N GLY A 181 -15.14 -2.06 -6.44
CA GLY A 181 -14.38 -2.84 -7.41
C GLY A 181 -13.00 -2.27 -7.74
N GLN A 182 -12.62 -1.13 -7.17
CA GLN A 182 -11.29 -0.53 -7.40
C GLN A 182 -10.32 -0.93 -6.28
N ARG A 183 -9.05 -1.08 -6.67
CA ARG A 183 -7.97 -1.31 -5.72
C ARG A 183 -7.64 -0.02 -4.98
N ILE A 184 -7.80 -0.03 -3.67
CA ILE A 184 -7.44 1.07 -2.77
C ILE A 184 -6.23 0.64 -1.94
N THR A 185 -5.25 1.52 -1.79
CA THR A 185 -4.05 1.24 -1.00
C THR A 185 -4.23 1.63 0.47
N SER A 186 -3.51 0.95 1.36
CA SER A 186 -3.41 1.31 2.78
C SER A 186 -2.99 2.77 2.99
N GLU A 187 -2.16 3.31 2.11
CA GLU A 187 -1.72 4.70 2.16
C GLU A 187 -2.86 5.68 1.82
N GLU A 188 -3.73 5.34 0.87
CA GLU A 188 -4.94 6.12 0.58
C GLU A 188 -5.90 6.09 1.77
N LEU A 189 -6.15 4.91 2.35
CA LEU A 189 -7.01 4.76 3.53
C LEU A 189 -6.47 5.54 4.73
N ARG A 190 -5.18 5.40 5.02
CA ARG A 190 -4.50 6.17 6.05
C ARG A 190 -4.63 7.67 5.82
N TYR A 191 -4.47 8.11 4.58
CA TYR A 191 -4.63 9.52 4.21
C TYR A 191 -6.06 10.02 4.43
N VAL A 192 -7.07 9.29 3.95
CA VAL A 192 -8.50 9.59 4.12
C VAL A 192 -8.88 9.66 5.60
N ALA A 193 -8.34 8.74 6.40
CA ALA A 193 -8.52 8.69 7.85
C ALA A 193 -7.87 9.87 8.60
N GLY A 194 -7.12 10.73 7.95
CA GLY A 194 -6.44 11.87 8.60
C GLY A 194 -5.07 11.52 9.18
N ASN A 195 -4.46 10.41 8.78
CA ASN A 195 -3.21 9.84 9.28
C ASN A 195 -3.28 9.43 10.78
N VAL A 196 -4.45 9.05 11.28
CA VAL A 196 -4.59 8.49 12.64
C VAL A 196 -4.15 7.02 12.63
N THR A 197 -3.56 6.53 13.72
CA THR A 197 -3.06 5.16 13.85
C THR A 197 -4.17 4.10 13.81
N GLU A 198 -5.38 4.44 14.23
CA GLU A 198 -6.55 3.55 14.31
C GLU A 198 -7.16 3.16 12.96
N TRP A 199 -6.71 3.72 11.84
CA TRP A 199 -7.34 3.53 10.52
C TRP A 199 -7.40 2.05 10.10
N ALA A 200 -6.34 1.29 10.33
CA ALA A 200 -6.27 -0.12 9.94
C ALA A 200 -7.26 -0.96 10.74
N ARG A 201 -7.33 -0.73 12.07
CA ARG A 201 -8.32 -1.37 12.93
C ARG A 201 -9.74 -1.03 12.50
N ARG A 202 -10.03 0.25 12.18
CA ARG A 202 -11.37 0.65 11.70
C ARG A 202 -11.72 0.03 10.34
N THR A 203 -10.74 -0.15 9.46
CA THR A 203 -10.95 -0.88 8.20
C THR A 203 -11.29 -2.35 8.46
N ARG A 204 -10.59 -3.00 9.41
CA ARG A 204 -10.92 -4.37 9.80
C ARG A 204 -12.33 -4.49 10.39
N GLU A 205 -12.71 -3.59 11.30
CA GLU A 205 -14.05 -3.57 11.89
C GLU A 205 -15.16 -3.47 10.82
N LEU A 206 -14.98 -2.67 9.77
CA LEU A 206 -15.92 -2.63 8.64
C LEU A 206 -16.11 -4.02 8.00
N ARG A 207 -15.03 -4.78 7.84
CA ARG A 207 -15.05 -6.12 7.24
C ARG A 207 -15.61 -7.17 8.20
N THR A 208 -15.07 -7.25 9.42
CA THR A 208 -15.30 -8.37 10.33
C THR A 208 -16.51 -8.18 11.25
N GLU A 209 -16.87 -6.96 11.58
CA GLU A 209 -17.97 -6.66 12.51
C GLU A 209 -19.22 -6.13 11.78
N GLU A 210 -19.00 -5.36 10.70
CA GLU A 210 -20.11 -4.77 9.95
C GLU A 210 -20.45 -5.56 8.67
N GLY A 211 -19.59 -6.50 8.25
CA GLY A 211 -19.85 -7.39 7.13
C GLY A 211 -19.82 -6.70 5.77
N TRP A 212 -18.98 -5.64 5.62
CA TRP A 212 -18.70 -5.09 4.30
C TRP A 212 -17.76 -6.03 3.54
N PRO A 213 -18.02 -6.38 2.29
CA PRO A 213 -17.20 -7.31 1.50
C PRO A 213 -15.91 -6.61 1.03
N ILE A 214 -15.10 -6.21 2.00
CA ILE A 214 -13.78 -5.63 1.76
C ILE A 214 -12.77 -6.77 1.75
N ILE A 215 -12.25 -7.08 0.58
CA ILE A 215 -11.24 -8.14 0.42
C ILE A 215 -9.83 -7.56 0.47
N THR A 216 -8.91 -8.42 0.87
CA THR A 216 -7.48 -8.19 0.89
C THR A 216 -6.77 -9.41 0.30
N ARG A 217 -5.44 -9.36 0.23
CA ARG A 217 -4.64 -10.49 -0.19
C ARG A 217 -4.93 -11.78 0.60
N ASN A 218 -5.20 -11.65 1.90
CA ASN A 218 -5.45 -12.80 2.79
C ASN A 218 -6.91 -13.23 2.86
N THR A 219 -7.85 -12.38 2.43
CA THR A 219 -9.28 -12.59 2.70
C THR A 219 -10.16 -12.60 1.46
N GLY A 220 -9.57 -12.70 0.29
CA GLY A 220 -10.34 -12.75 -0.94
C GLY A 220 -9.49 -12.94 -2.19
N ASP A 221 -8.41 -12.16 -2.36
CA ASP A 221 -7.62 -12.19 -3.59
C ASP A 221 -6.11 -12.28 -3.32
N PRO A 222 -5.51 -13.47 -3.38
CA PRO A 222 -4.07 -13.66 -3.20
C PRO A 222 -3.19 -12.88 -4.20
N SER A 223 -3.76 -12.42 -5.32
CA SER A 223 -3.03 -11.62 -6.31
C SER A 223 -2.89 -10.15 -5.94
N LEU A 224 -3.62 -9.68 -4.92
CA LEU A 224 -3.50 -8.31 -4.44
C LEU A 224 -2.12 -8.11 -3.78
N PRO A 225 -1.47 -6.96 -4.00
CA PRO A 225 -0.28 -6.61 -3.25
C PRO A 225 -0.61 -6.37 -1.78
N VAL A 226 0.39 -6.56 -0.91
CA VAL A 226 0.26 -6.24 0.52
C VAL A 226 -0.22 -4.79 0.70
N GLY A 227 -1.20 -4.60 1.59
CA GLY A 227 -1.78 -3.29 1.85
C GLY A 227 -2.73 -2.77 0.78
N ALA A 228 -3.25 -3.65 -0.07
CA ALA A 228 -4.31 -3.34 -1.01
C ALA A 228 -5.66 -3.92 -0.56
N TYR A 229 -6.71 -3.14 -0.79
CA TYR A 229 -8.09 -3.44 -0.40
C TYR A 229 -9.03 -3.22 -1.57
N VAL A 230 -10.08 -4.03 -1.67
CA VAL A 230 -11.14 -3.84 -2.65
C VAL A 230 -12.49 -4.05 -1.96
N LEU A 231 -13.39 -3.08 -2.06
CA LEU A 231 -14.80 -3.31 -1.75
C LEU A 231 -15.45 -3.94 -2.97
N GLU A 232 -15.84 -5.20 -2.89
CA GLU A 232 -16.36 -5.94 -4.05
C GLU A 232 -17.74 -5.43 -4.48
N ARG A 233 -18.60 -5.11 -3.52
CA ARG A 233 -19.94 -4.56 -3.77
C ARG A 233 -20.36 -3.60 -2.66
N ASP A 234 -21.24 -2.63 -2.98
CA ASP A 234 -21.81 -1.68 -2.01
C ASP A 234 -23.02 -2.27 -1.27
N GLU A 235 -22.81 -3.41 -0.63
CA GLU A 235 -23.83 -4.14 0.10
C GLU A 235 -23.21 -4.85 1.30
N GLN A 236 -23.85 -4.74 2.46
CA GLN A 236 -23.42 -5.47 3.67
C GLN A 236 -23.89 -6.91 3.63
N ALA A 237 -23.07 -7.81 4.12
CA ALA A 237 -23.48 -9.19 4.38
C ALA A 237 -24.71 -9.26 5.31
N PRO A 238 -25.56 -10.29 5.19
CA PRO A 238 -26.65 -10.54 6.13
C PRO A 238 -26.15 -10.55 7.58
N PRO A 239 -26.95 -10.13 8.57
CA PRO A 239 -26.52 -10.02 9.96
C PRO A 239 -25.89 -11.29 10.56
N HIS A 240 -26.35 -12.47 10.12
CA HIS A 240 -25.87 -13.78 10.59
C HIS A 240 -24.47 -14.13 10.07
N ASP A 241 -24.03 -13.57 8.93
CA ASP A 241 -22.72 -13.84 8.32
C ASP A 241 -21.67 -12.76 8.65
N ARG A 242 -22.03 -11.71 9.40
CA ARG A 242 -21.14 -10.58 9.69
C ARG A 242 -20.02 -10.87 10.69
N HIS A 243 -20.18 -11.89 11.53
CA HIS A 243 -19.32 -12.12 12.70
C HIS A 243 -18.35 -13.29 12.55
N ILE A 244 -18.06 -13.74 11.33
CA ILE A 244 -17.03 -14.78 11.13
C ILE A 244 -15.66 -14.18 11.40
N PRO A 245 -14.87 -14.69 12.40
CA PRO A 245 -13.55 -14.19 12.70
C PRO A 245 -12.62 -14.29 11.49
N GLU A 246 -11.78 -13.28 11.31
CA GLU A 246 -10.86 -13.17 10.18
C GLU A 246 -9.94 -14.40 10.00
N LEU A 247 -9.40 -14.90 11.13
CA LEU A 247 -8.54 -16.09 11.12
C LEU A 247 -9.29 -17.31 10.61
N VAL A 248 -10.53 -17.49 11.05
CA VAL A 248 -11.38 -18.61 10.62
C VAL A 248 -11.76 -18.47 9.15
N ARG A 249 -12.12 -17.26 8.70
CA ARG A 249 -12.40 -16.98 7.28
C ARG A 249 -11.22 -17.35 6.39
N ARG A 250 -10.02 -16.95 6.78
CA ARG A 250 -8.79 -17.27 6.05
C ARG A 250 -8.51 -18.76 6.04
N GLU A 251 -8.65 -19.45 7.17
CA GLU A 251 -8.47 -20.89 7.30
C GLU A 251 -9.41 -21.64 6.34
N VAL A 252 -10.69 -21.27 6.32
CA VAL A 252 -11.68 -21.87 5.43
C VAL A 252 -11.33 -21.67 3.97
N MET A 253 -11.00 -20.43 3.58
CA MET A 253 -10.62 -20.13 2.19
C MET A 253 -9.34 -20.86 1.76
N GLN A 254 -8.33 -20.98 2.63
CA GLN A 254 -7.11 -21.75 2.36
C GLN A 254 -7.42 -23.24 2.24
N ARG A 255 -8.18 -23.83 3.18
CA ARG A 255 -8.62 -25.23 3.11
C ARG A 255 -9.35 -25.53 1.80
N ASP A 256 -10.19 -24.60 1.34
CA ASP A 256 -11.00 -24.74 0.13
C ASP A 256 -10.23 -24.30 -1.14
N ASN A 257 -8.92 -24.06 -1.01
CA ASN A 257 -8.01 -23.70 -2.10
C ASN A 257 -8.49 -22.48 -2.90
N TRP A 258 -9.06 -21.49 -2.19
CA TRP A 258 -9.59 -20.25 -2.78
C TRP A 258 -10.56 -20.51 -3.94
N SER A 259 -11.41 -21.52 -3.80
CA SER A 259 -12.33 -21.97 -4.83
C SER A 259 -13.71 -22.26 -4.26
N CYS A 260 -14.73 -22.03 -5.06
CA CYS A 260 -16.11 -22.37 -4.71
C CYS A 260 -16.28 -23.89 -4.55
N ARG A 261 -16.78 -24.31 -3.40
CA ARG A 261 -17.02 -25.73 -3.06
C ARG A 261 -18.39 -26.26 -3.48
N TRP A 262 -19.20 -25.43 -4.14
CA TRP A 262 -20.44 -25.90 -4.72
C TRP A 262 -20.16 -26.99 -5.75
N ARG A 263 -20.95 -28.08 -5.73
CA ARG A 263 -20.74 -29.23 -6.62
C ARG A 263 -20.70 -28.81 -8.08
N GLY A 264 -19.63 -29.17 -8.76
CA GLY A 264 -19.41 -28.87 -10.19
C GLY A 264 -19.05 -27.43 -10.51
N CYS A 265 -18.89 -26.53 -9.52
CA CYS A 265 -18.46 -25.16 -9.75
C CYS A 265 -16.96 -25.02 -9.80
N GLY A 266 -16.26 -25.22 -8.68
CA GLY A 266 -14.80 -25.07 -8.58
C GLY A 266 -14.25 -23.72 -9.03
N TRP A 267 -15.10 -22.68 -9.10
CA TRP A 267 -14.67 -21.36 -9.56
C TRP A 267 -13.59 -20.78 -8.63
N PRO A 268 -12.36 -20.53 -9.13
CA PRO A 268 -11.28 -19.98 -8.32
C PRO A 268 -11.35 -18.46 -8.29
N HIS A 269 -10.90 -17.86 -7.21
CA HIS A 269 -10.73 -16.42 -7.13
C HIS A 269 -9.71 -15.92 -8.19
N GLY A 270 -9.98 -14.75 -8.78
CA GLY A 270 -9.07 -14.08 -9.72
C GLY A 270 -9.18 -14.55 -11.17
N PHE A 271 -10.13 -15.39 -11.52
CA PHE A 271 -10.37 -15.83 -12.91
C PHE A 271 -11.57 -15.11 -13.52
N PRO A 272 -11.52 -14.75 -14.80
CA PRO A 272 -10.76 -13.65 -15.38
C PRO A 272 -11.28 -12.27 -14.91
N PRO A 273 -10.61 -11.14 -15.17
CA PRO A 273 -11.02 -9.81 -14.67
C PRO A 273 -12.43 -9.35 -15.10
N ALA A 274 -13.03 -10.02 -16.08
CA ALA A 274 -14.39 -9.74 -16.56
C ALA A 274 -15.48 -10.55 -15.85
N ASP A 275 -15.13 -11.49 -14.98
CA ASP A 275 -16.09 -12.27 -14.23
C ASP A 275 -16.45 -11.52 -12.93
N HIS A 276 -17.72 -11.19 -12.75
CA HIS A 276 -18.24 -10.47 -11.58
C HIS A 276 -18.43 -11.35 -10.35
N ARG A 277 -17.90 -12.57 -10.38
CA ARG A 277 -17.95 -13.48 -9.22
C ARG A 277 -16.85 -13.13 -8.22
N PHE A 278 -17.12 -13.43 -6.96
CA PHE A 278 -16.19 -13.35 -5.83
C PHE A 278 -16.51 -14.46 -4.84
N LEU A 279 -15.57 -14.75 -3.93
CA LEU A 279 -15.73 -15.81 -2.93
C LEU A 279 -16.26 -15.24 -1.61
N GLU A 280 -17.19 -15.96 -1.00
CA GLU A 280 -17.75 -15.70 0.32
C GLU A 280 -17.63 -16.94 1.19
N VAL A 281 -17.57 -16.76 2.50
CA VAL A 281 -17.62 -17.85 3.47
C VAL A 281 -19.03 -17.94 4.02
N HIS A 282 -19.63 -19.12 3.89
CA HIS A 282 -21.02 -19.44 4.25
C HIS A 282 -21.05 -20.45 5.38
N HIS A 283 -22.03 -20.31 6.31
CA HIS A 283 -22.28 -21.28 7.36
C HIS A 283 -23.03 -22.50 6.80
N ILE A 284 -22.46 -23.69 7.00
CA ILE A 284 -23.14 -24.97 6.65
C ILE A 284 -24.39 -25.12 7.52
N GLU A 285 -24.25 -24.98 8.84
CA GLU A 285 -25.34 -24.81 9.77
C GLU A 285 -25.42 -23.34 10.18
N GLN A 286 -26.55 -22.68 9.86
CA GLN A 286 -26.72 -21.26 10.08
C GLN A 286 -26.53 -20.88 11.56
N HIS A 287 -25.87 -19.77 11.84
CA HIS A 287 -25.67 -19.24 13.19
C HIS A 287 -26.99 -19.07 13.95
N ALA A 288 -28.08 -18.73 13.25
CA ALA A 288 -29.44 -18.64 13.83
C ALA A 288 -29.97 -19.97 14.36
N HIS A 289 -29.42 -21.10 13.92
CA HIS A 289 -29.76 -22.43 14.36
C HIS A 289 -28.73 -23.06 15.30
N GLY A 290 -27.74 -22.27 15.76
CA GLY A 290 -26.70 -22.71 16.70
C GLY A 290 -25.35 -23.03 16.03
N GLY A 291 -25.21 -22.83 14.74
CA GLY A 291 -23.96 -23.06 14.00
C GLY A 291 -22.81 -22.21 14.54
N ALA A 292 -21.69 -22.86 14.82
CA ALA A 292 -20.49 -22.21 15.34
C ALA A 292 -19.69 -21.52 14.22
N ASN A 293 -18.94 -20.44 14.58
CA ASN A 293 -17.97 -19.79 13.71
C ASN A 293 -16.63 -20.56 13.69
N GLU A 294 -16.70 -21.85 13.45
CA GLU A 294 -15.55 -22.76 13.37
C GLU A 294 -15.37 -23.24 11.91
N ALA A 295 -14.12 -23.51 11.54
CA ALA A 295 -13.78 -23.85 10.15
C ALA A 295 -14.60 -25.03 9.61
N ASP A 296 -14.90 -26.01 10.45
CA ASP A 296 -15.68 -27.19 10.05
C ASP A 296 -17.15 -26.90 9.73
N ASN A 297 -17.70 -25.82 10.26
CA ASN A 297 -19.07 -25.36 9.97
C ASN A 297 -19.13 -24.31 8.87
N LEU A 298 -18.05 -24.01 8.21
CA LEU A 298 -17.94 -22.95 7.21
C LEU A 298 -17.42 -23.51 5.88
N VAL A 299 -17.85 -22.92 4.77
CA VAL A 299 -17.47 -23.34 3.42
C VAL A 299 -17.31 -22.13 2.51
N THR A 300 -16.37 -22.20 1.56
CA THR A 300 -16.17 -21.17 0.54
C THR A 300 -17.13 -21.39 -0.64
N LEU A 301 -17.91 -20.37 -0.95
CA LEU A 301 -18.80 -20.33 -2.12
C LEU A 301 -18.50 -19.10 -2.97
N CYS A 302 -18.75 -19.15 -4.28
CA CYS A 302 -18.86 -17.92 -5.05
C CYS A 302 -20.21 -17.23 -4.75
N ASN A 303 -20.27 -15.91 -4.95
CA ASN A 303 -21.49 -15.13 -4.68
C ASN A 303 -22.76 -15.71 -5.33
N LEU A 304 -22.66 -16.28 -6.54
CA LEU A 304 -23.81 -16.88 -7.21
C LEU A 304 -24.37 -18.07 -6.43
N HIS A 305 -23.51 -18.94 -5.93
CA HIS A 305 -23.92 -20.10 -5.15
C HIS A 305 -24.23 -19.75 -3.69
N HIS A 306 -23.59 -18.73 -3.14
CA HIS A 306 -23.94 -18.17 -1.85
C HIS A 306 -25.38 -17.61 -1.85
N ASP A 307 -25.74 -16.82 -2.85
CA ASP A 307 -27.09 -16.28 -3.05
C ASP A 307 -28.10 -17.40 -3.33
N GLU A 308 -27.72 -18.41 -4.12
CA GLU A 308 -28.55 -19.58 -4.38
C GLU A 308 -28.90 -20.35 -3.08
N THR A 309 -27.88 -20.56 -2.21
CA THR A 309 -28.08 -21.21 -0.90
C THR A 309 -29.03 -20.41 -0.01
N HIS A 310 -28.90 -19.08 0.02
CA HIS A 310 -29.81 -18.23 0.79
C HIS A 310 -31.25 -18.26 0.23
N ARG A 311 -31.37 -18.31 -1.08
CA ARG A 311 -32.68 -18.36 -1.75
C ARG A 311 -33.41 -19.68 -1.60
N THR A 312 -32.69 -20.79 -1.65
CA THR A 312 -33.29 -22.14 -1.67
C THR A 312 -33.23 -22.85 -0.32
N GLY A 313 -32.34 -22.44 0.57
CA GLY A 313 -31.99 -23.15 1.80
C GLY A 313 -31.21 -24.44 1.56
N ALA A 314 -30.83 -24.74 0.32
CA ALA A 314 -30.10 -25.94 -0.04
C ALA A 314 -28.61 -25.61 -0.25
N LEU A 315 -27.73 -26.43 0.33
CA LEU A 315 -26.29 -26.39 0.16
C LEU A 315 -25.83 -27.68 -0.53
N ASP A 316 -25.33 -27.57 -1.77
CA ASP A 316 -24.87 -28.74 -2.56
C ASP A 316 -23.34 -28.70 -2.66
N LEU A 317 -22.64 -29.41 -1.77
CA LEU A 317 -21.21 -29.51 -1.71
C LEU A 317 -20.67 -30.69 -2.52
N GLY A 318 -19.53 -30.46 -3.20
CA GLY A 318 -18.82 -31.46 -3.98
C GLY A 318 -17.87 -32.31 -3.17
#